data_df3c092484531a44f415d9880660827e
#
_entry.id   df3c092484531a44f415d9880660827e
#
_cell.length_a   1.000
_cell.length_b   1.000
_cell.length_c   1.000
_cell.angle_alpha   90.00
_cell.angle_beta   90.00
_cell.angle_gamma   90.00
#
_symmetry.space_group_name_H-M   'P 1'
#
loop_
_entity.id
_entity.type
_entity.pdbx_description
1 polymer ?
#
loop_
_entity_poly.entity_id
_entity_poly.type
_entity_poly.pdbx_seq_one_letter_code
_entity_poly.pdbx_strand_id
1 'polypeptide(L)'
;KLTTWVQSPVLLQSLNLIENLDVKSMGFNSTNYIHNLYQIMNLSFADRDFYYGDPYFEPKEPIDGLLSKDYAKERLKLISDKNNKEIKPGNPYKFQKGSNPFLQYIDSWETDNNLDKIKSSFDLNHNMSSNYNFEDSFMAGTTTVQAADSSGWIVSITPSGGWIPAVIAGNTGIGLSQRMQSFVLDPKDGPYNVLEPGKRPRATLTPTIALKNHKPYLSFAVQ
;
A
#
# COMPACT_ATOMS: atom_id res chain seq x y z
N LYS A 1 -4.03 -5.44 12.16
CA LYS A 1 -3.74 -4.47 11.10
C LYS A 1 -4.62 -3.23 11.21
N LEU A 2 -4.10 -2.08 10.77
CA LEU A 2 -4.89 -0.86 10.56
C LEU A 2 -5.72 -0.97 9.25
N THR A 3 -6.59 0.03 9.02
CA THR A 3 -7.54 0.03 7.89
C THR A 3 -6.93 0.58 6.58
N THR A 4 -7.79 0.91 5.62
CA THR A 4 -7.47 1.43 4.27
C THR A 4 -6.79 2.79 4.23
N TRP A 5 -6.77 3.53 5.32
CA TRP A 5 -5.98 4.75 5.43
C TRP A 5 -4.46 4.50 5.27
N VAL A 6 -4.00 3.29 5.65
CA VAL A 6 -2.61 2.82 5.51
C VAL A 6 -2.56 1.59 4.61
N GLN A 7 -1.36 1.12 4.26
CA GLN A 7 -1.21 -0.06 3.38
C GLN A 7 -1.43 -1.42 4.08
N SER A 8 -1.98 -1.42 5.28
CA SER A 8 -2.18 -2.65 6.05
C SER A 8 -3.01 -3.71 5.34
N PRO A 9 -4.13 -3.38 4.64
CA PRO A 9 -4.90 -4.40 3.92
C PRO A 9 -4.17 -4.97 2.69
N VAL A 10 -3.20 -4.26 2.08
CA VAL A 10 -2.38 -4.81 0.98
C VAL A 10 -1.69 -6.10 1.38
N LEU A 11 -1.08 -6.11 2.58
CA LEU A 11 -0.46 -7.33 3.09
C LEU A 11 -1.48 -8.46 3.27
N LEU A 12 -2.66 -8.14 3.80
CA LEU A 12 -3.71 -9.15 4.01
C LEU A 12 -4.26 -9.68 2.68
N GLN A 13 -4.47 -8.82 1.68
CA GLN A 13 -4.85 -9.22 0.32
C GLN A 13 -3.77 -10.12 -0.30
N SER A 14 -2.49 -9.70 -0.21
CA SER A 14 -1.37 -10.51 -0.70
C SER A 14 -1.27 -11.87 -0.01
N LEU A 15 -1.51 -11.94 1.30
CA LEU A 15 -1.56 -13.20 2.04
C LEU A 15 -2.74 -14.08 1.62
N ASN A 16 -3.91 -13.48 1.34
CA ASN A 16 -5.08 -14.20 0.82
C ASN A 16 -4.85 -14.76 -0.60
N LEU A 17 -4.02 -14.11 -1.39
CA LEU A 17 -3.62 -14.62 -2.71
C LEU A 17 -2.59 -15.75 -2.56
N ILE A 18 -1.51 -15.53 -1.81
CA ILE A 18 -0.39 -16.45 -1.72
C ILE A 18 -0.75 -17.79 -1.04
N GLU A 19 -1.72 -17.80 -0.12
CA GLU A 19 -2.16 -19.03 0.54
C GLU A 19 -2.75 -20.07 -0.40
N ASN A 20 -3.13 -19.69 -1.63
CA ASN A 20 -3.63 -20.58 -2.67
C ASN A 20 -2.50 -21.17 -3.55
N LEU A 21 -1.26 -20.84 -3.28
CA LEU A 21 -0.09 -21.31 -4.02
C LEU A 21 0.78 -22.20 -3.16
N ASP A 22 1.38 -23.21 -3.76
CA ASP A 22 2.38 -24.03 -3.08
C ASP A 22 3.75 -23.32 -3.07
N VAL A 23 3.84 -22.30 -2.24
CA VAL A 23 5.05 -21.46 -2.12
C VAL A 23 6.28 -22.28 -1.71
N LYS A 24 6.06 -23.35 -0.94
CA LYS A 24 7.15 -24.22 -0.46
C LYS A 24 7.83 -24.95 -1.61
N SER A 25 7.05 -25.45 -2.57
CA SER A 25 7.60 -26.17 -3.74
C SER A 25 8.33 -25.25 -4.70
N MET A 26 8.01 -23.95 -4.71
CA MET A 26 8.69 -22.97 -5.57
C MET A 26 10.16 -22.77 -5.19
N GLY A 27 10.54 -23.01 -3.94
CA GLY A 27 11.87 -22.74 -3.41
C GLY A 27 12.07 -21.24 -3.10
N PHE A 28 12.58 -20.96 -1.91
CA PHE A 28 12.80 -19.58 -1.46
C PHE A 28 13.74 -18.83 -2.42
N ASN A 29 13.32 -17.63 -2.78
CA ASN A 29 14.07 -16.72 -3.66
C ASN A 29 14.36 -17.25 -5.08
N SER A 30 13.65 -18.27 -5.53
CA SER A 30 13.74 -18.77 -6.91
C SER A 30 13.04 -17.78 -7.88
N THR A 31 13.32 -17.90 -9.17
CA THR A 31 12.64 -17.11 -10.21
C THR A 31 11.12 -17.27 -10.14
N ASN A 32 10.64 -18.51 -9.95
CA ASN A 32 9.21 -18.80 -9.83
C ASN A 32 8.60 -18.14 -8.59
N TYR A 33 9.28 -18.21 -7.45
CA TYR A 33 8.86 -17.55 -6.21
C TYR A 33 8.75 -16.04 -6.39
N ILE A 34 9.81 -15.40 -6.90
CA ILE A 34 9.85 -13.95 -7.11
C ILE A 34 8.79 -13.51 -8.12
N HIS A 35 8.62 -14.25 -9.21
CA HIS A 35 7.64 -13.94 -10.25
C HIS A 35 6.20 -13.96 -9.71
N ASN A 36 5.83 -15.00 -8.97
CA ASN A 36 4.50 -15.08 -8.36
C ASN A 36 4.29 -14.00 -7.30
N LEU A 37 5.27 -13.77 -6.44
CA LEU A 37 5.19 -12.72 -5.43
C LEU A 37 5.02 -11.33 -6.05
N TYR A 38 5.76 -11.03 -7.11
CA TYR A 38 5.63 -9.78 -7.86
C TYR A 38 4.21 -9.58 -8.42
N GLN A 39 3.64 -10.59 -9.07
CA GLN A 39 2.29 -10.50 -9.63
C GLN A 39 1.23 -10.33 -8.53
N ILE A 40 1.35 -11.07 -7.42
CA ILE A 40 0.46 -10.94 -6.25
C ILE A 40 0.49 -9.51 -5.70
N MET A 41 1.68 -8.97 -5.53
CA MET A 41 1.83 -7.60 -5.02
C MET A 41 1.23 -6.59 -6.00
N ASN A 42 1.47 -6.72 -7.29
CA ASN A 42 0.88 -5.84 -8.29
C ASN A 42 -0.65 -5.84 -8.26
N LEU A 43 -1.29 -7.00 -8.14
CA LEU A 43 -2.75 -7.11 -8.00
C LEU A 43 -3.25 -6.38 -6.74
N SER A 44 -2.57 -6.58 -5.62
CA SER A 44 -2.93 -5.94 -4.34
C SER A 44 -2.68 -4.43 -4.35
N PHE A 45 -1.62 -3.98 -5.03
CA PHE A 45 -1.33 -2.55 -5.18
C PHE A 45 -2.28 -1.85 -6.15
N ALA A 46 -2.71 -2.51 -7.24
CA ALA A 46 -3.73 -1.96 -8.13
C ALA A 46 -5.05 -1.70 -7.36
N ASP A 47 -5.47 -2.65 -6.53
CA ASP A 47 -6.62 -2.48 -5.66
C ASP A 47 -6.40 -1.35 -4.64
N ARG A 48 -5.20 -1.25 -4.05
CA ARG A 48 -4.86 -0.15 -3.14
C ARG A 48 -4.99 1.21 -3.82
N ASP A 49 -4.44 1.35 -5.01
CA ASP A 49 -4.41 2.64 -5.69
C ASP A 49 -5.82 3.15 -5.99
N PHE A 50 -6.72 2.24 -6.27
CA PHE A 50 -8.11 2.57 -6.54
C PHE A 50 -8.96 2.76 -5.27
N TYR A 51 -8.87 1.85 -4.28
CA TYR A 51 -9.84 1.73 -3.19
C TYR A 51 -9.39 2.30 -1.85
N TYR A 52 -8.11 2.63 -1.65
CA TYR A 52 -7.65 3.05 -0.33
C TYR A 52 -7.69 4.56 -0.16
N GLY A 53 -8.27 5.00 0.94
CA GLY A 53 -8.41 6.39 1.31
C GLY A 53 -8.65 6.58 2.81
N ASP A 54 -9.29 7.68 3.18
CA ASP A 54 -9.66 7.95 4.56
C ASP A 54 -11.00 7.31 4.91
N PRO A 55 -11.05 6.28 5.79
CA PRO A 55 -12.27 5.55 6.10
C PRO A 55 -13.34 6.36 6.83
N TYR A 56 -13.08 7.62 7.17
CA TYR A 56 -14.09 8.51 7.73
C TYR A 56 -14.85 9.32 6.66
N PHE A 57 -14.45 9.21 5.39
CA PHE A 57 -15.12 9.83 4.26
C PHE A 57 -16.02 8.83 3.51
N GLU A 58 -17.06 9.35 2.88
CA GLU A 58 -17.92 8.56 1.99
C GLU A 58 -17.47 8.71 0.51
N PRO A 59 -17.69 7.66 -0.31
CA PRO A 59 -18.19 6.34 0.05
C PRO A 59 -17.15 5.52 0.83
N LYS A 60 -17.61 4.63 1.72
CA LYS A 60 -16.72 3.73 2.46
C LYS A 60 -16.03 2.75 1.54
N GLU A 61 -14.78 2.49 1.84
CA GLU A 61 -13.99 1.51 1.10
C GLU A 61 -14.57 0.09 1.27
N PRO A 62 -14.53 -0.72 0.20
CA PRO A 62 -15.11 -2.07 0.21
C PRO A 62 -14.20 -3.10 0.90
N ILE A 63 -13.89 -2.87 2.19
CA ILE A 63 -12.88 -3.64 2.92
C ILE A 63 -13.24 -5.13 3.04
N ASP A 64 -14.51 -5.46 3.25
CA ASP A 64 -14.95 -6.86 3.37
C ASP A 64 -14.76 -7.60 2.05
N GLY A 65 -15.10 -6.96 0.93
CA GLY A 65 -14.88 -7.51 -0.39
C GLY A 65 -13.40 -7.65 -0.73
N LEU A 66 -12.59 -6.61 -0.45
CA LEU A 66 -11.15 -6.63 -0.68
C LEU A 66 -10.44 -7.76 0.08
N LEU A 67 -10.90 -8.08 1.29
CA LEU A 67 -10.32 -9.14 2.14
C LEU A 67 -11.03 -10.48 1.98
N SER A 68 -12.04 -10.60 1.10
CA SER A 68 -12.73 -11.85 0.81
C SER A 68 -11.79 -12.88 0.20
N LYS A 69 -11.86 -14.12 0.69
CA LYS A 69 -11.12 -15.25 0.12
C LYS A 69 -11.56 -15.57 -1.32
N ASP A 70 -12.83 -15.38 -1.61
CA ASP A 70 -13.35 -15.64 -2.97
C ASP A 70 -12.92 -14.53 -3.94
N TYR A 71 -12.82 -13.29 -3.48
CA TYR A 71 -12.19 -12.23 -4.27
C TYR A 71 -10.72 -12.56 -4.57
N ALA A 72 -9.96 -13.01 -3.58
CA ALA A 72 -8.59 -13.44 -3.81
C ALA A 72 -8.48 -14.55 -4.85
N LYS A 73 -9.35 -15.57 -4.79
CA LYS A 73 -9.40 -16.65 -5.81
C LYS A 73 -9.72 -16.12 -7.21
N GLU A 74 -10.61 -15.12 -7.32
CA GLU A 74 -10.90 -14.50 -8.61
C GLU A 74 -9.70 -13.75 -9.16
N ARG A 75 -9.05 -12.94 -8.32
CA ARG A 75 -7.84 -12.19 -8.70
C ARG A 75 -6.68 -13.10 -9.07
N LEU A 76 -6.55 -14.25 -8.41
CA LEU A 76 -5.48 -15.22 -8.67
C LEU A 76 -5.50 -15.76 -10.11
N LYS A 77 -6.66 -15.81 -10.77
CA LYS A 77 -6.79 -16.23 -12.18
C LYS A 77 -6.03 -15.32 -13.15
N LEU A 78 -5.63 -14.13 -12.72
CA LEU A 78 -4.86 -13.17 -13.52
C LEU A 78 -3.35 -13.42 -13.44
N ILE A 79 -2.89 -14.27 -12.53
CA ILE A 79 -1.48 -14.68 -12.44
C ILE A 79 -1.18 -15.68 -13.55
N SER A 80 -0.10 -15.46 -14.28
CA SER A 80 0.33 -16.30 -15.39
C SER A 80 1.86 -16.44 -15.41
N ASP A 81 2.36 -17.32 -16.28
CA ASP A 81 3.80 -17.52 -16.47
C ASP A 81 4.50 -16.33 -17.12
N LYS A 82 3.73 -15.38 -17.64
CA LYS A 82 4.24 -14.15 -18.27
C LYS A 82 3.92 -12.93 -17.40
N ASN A 83 4.79 -11.93 -17.47
CA ASN A 83 4.51 -10.66 -16.81
C ASN A 83 3.23 -10.02 -17.38
N ASN A 84 2.26 -9.79 -16.50
CA ASN A 84 1.06 -9.05 -16.86
C ASN A 84 1.35 -7.55 -16.73
N LYS A 85 1.36 -6.85 -17.87
CA LYS A 85 1.59 -5.40 -17.94
C LYS A 85 0.30 -4.58 -17.74
N GLU A 86 -0.86 -5.21 -17.85
CA GLU A 86 -2.18 -4.55 -17.80
C GLU A 86 -2.92 -4.92 -16.51
N ILE A 87 -2.28 -4.67 -15.36
CA ILE A 87 -2.91 -4.95 -14.07
C ILE A 87 -3.87 -3.82 -13.74
N LYS A 88 -5.16 -4.18 -13.63
CA LYS A 88 -6.25 -3.27 -13.24
C LYS A 88 -6.76 -3.60 -11.84
N PRO A 89 -7.36 -2.62 -11.13
CA PRO A 89 -8.13 -2.90 -9.93
C PRO A 89 -9.26 -3.88 -10.25
N GLY A 90 -9.58 -4.75 -9.32
CA GLY A 90 -10.74 -5.63 -9.44
C GLY A 90 -12.03 -4.97 -8.96
N ASN A 91 -13.14 -5.72 -8.94
CA ASN A 91 -14.38 -5.24 -8.36
C ASN A 91 -14.77 -6.06 -7.11
N PRO A 92 -14.33 -5.65 -5.90
CA PRO A 92 -14.60 -6.35 -4.65
C PRO A 92 -16.07 -6.30 -4.23
N TYR A 93 -16.88 -5.38 -4.78
CA TYR A 93 -18.31 -5.29 -4.48
C TYR A 93 -19.12 -6.50 -4.90
N LYS A 94 -18.58 -7.36 -5.77
CA LYS A 94 -19.17 -8.67 -6.06
C LYS A 94 -19.12 -9.64 -4.88
N PHE A 95 -18.31 -9.35 -3.87
CA PHE A 95 -18.02 -10.22 -2.72
C PHE A 95 -18.44 -9.61 -1.38
N GLN A 96 -19.19 -8.51 -1.43
CA GLN A 96 -19.81 -7.86 -0.29
C GLN A 96 -21.15 -7.25 -0.66
N LYS A 97 -21.87 -6.69 0.31
CA LYS A 97 -23.10 -5.94 0.06
C LYS A 97 -22.81 -4.56 -0.55
N GLY A 98 -23.70 -4.09 -1.40
CA GLY A 98 -23.61 -2.77 -2.04
C GLY A 98 -23.17 -2.86 -3.50
N SER A 99 -23.04 -1.70 -4.13
CA SER A 99 -22.58 -1.54 -5.51
C SER A 99 -21.37 -0.62 -5.58
N ASN A 100 -20.49 -0.85 -6.54
CA ASN A 100 -19.32 0.01 -6.74
C ASN A 100 -19.76 1.37 -7.30
N PRO A 101 -19.61 2.47 -6.56
CA PRO A 101 -20.02 3.81 -7.02
C PRO A 101 -19.11 4.35 -8.14
N PHE A 102 -17.95 3.74 -8.36
CA PHE A 102 -16.92 4.18 -9.30
C PHE A 102 -16.60 3.13 -10.35
N LEU A 103 -17.56 2.25 -10.67
CA LEU A 103 -17.33 1.14 -11.61
C LEU A 103 -16.83 1.63 -12.98
N GLN A 104 -17.33 2.77 -13.47
CA GLN A 104 -16.91 3.37 -14.73
C GLN A 104 -15.42 3.72 -14.78
N TYR A 105 -14.79 4.00 -13.63
CA TYR A 105 -13.36 4.30 -13.59
C TYR A 105 -12.50 3.04 -13.66
N ILE A 106 -13.02 1.88 -13.23
CA ILE A 106 -12.32 0.59 -13.41
C ILE A 106 -12.25 0.25 -14.89
N ASP A 107 -13.35 0.46 -15.62
CA ASP A 107 -13.43 0.12 -17.06
C ASP A 107 -12.49 1.02 -17.88
N SER A 108 -12.35 2.27 -17.47
CA SER A 108 -11.45 3.27 -18.09
C SER A 108 -10.05 3.32 -17.46
N TRP A 109 -9.74 2.45 -16.49
CA TRP A 109 -8.45 2.44 -15.81
C TRP A 109 -7.32 2.17 -16.80
N GLU A 110 -6.56 3.21 -17.07
CA GLU A 110 -5.32 3.09 -17.82
C GLU A 110 -4.21 2.70 -16.84
N THR A 111 -3.67 1.52 -17.04
CA THR A 111 -2.36 1.21 -16.45
C THR A 111 -1.37 2.16 -17.08
N ASP A 112 -0.86 3.06 -16.28
CA ASP A 112 0.16 4.03 -16.72
C ASP A 112 1.46 3.28 -17.04
N ASN A 113 1.44 2.52 -18.15
CA ASN A 113 2.60 1.87 -18.73
C ASN A 113 3.56 2.89 -19.37
N ASN A 114 3.36 4.16 -19.06
CA ASN A 114 4.16 5.22 -19.62
C ASN A 114 5.46 5.37 -18.80
N LEU A 115 6.29 4.31 -18.83
CA LEU A 115 7.71 4.40 -18.43
C LEU A 115 8.40 5.59 -19.09
N ASP A 116 7.91 6.04 -20.25
CA ASP A 116 8.43 7.22 -20.94
C ASP A 116 7.96 8.54 -20.29
N LYS A 117 6.75 8.58 -19.70
CA LYS A 117 6.33 9.72 -18.86
C LYS A 117 7.09 9.75 -17.53
N ILE A 118 7.34 8.58 -16.94
CA ILE A 118 8.17 8.47 -15.73
C ILE A 118 9.60 8.91 -16.05
N LYS A 119 10.17 8.51 -17.18
CA LYS A 119 11.50 8.96 -17.62
C LYS A 119 11.53 10.45 -17.87
N SER A 120 10.51 11.06 -18.45
CA SER A 120 10.45 12.51 -18.67
C SER A 120 10.24 13.31 -17.39
N SER A 121 9.57 12.77 -16.37
CA SER A 121 9.45 13.40 -15.05
C SER A 121 10.69 13.19 -14.16
N PHE A 122 11.50 12.16 -14.47
CA PHE A 122 12.80 11.92 -13.88
C PHE A 122 13.94 12.36 -14.82
N ASP A 123 13.73 13.42 -15.58
CA ASP A 123 14.85 14.05 -16.27
C ASP A 123 15.78 14.67 -15.21
N LEU A 124 16.70 13.83 -14.74
CA LEU A 124 17.69 14.09 -13.69
C LEU A 124 18.77 15.12 -14.12
N ASN A 125 18.48 15.94 -15.11
CA ASN A 125 19.24 17.14 -15.43
C ASN A 125 18.96 18.31 -14.47
N HIS A 126 18.20 18.11 -13.41
CA HIS A 126 18.34 18.96 -12.25
C HIS A 126 19.71 18.68 -11.65
N ASN A 127 20.62 19.63 -11.80
CA ASN A 127 21.84 19.78 -11.03
C ASN A 127 21.51 19.65 -9.54
N MET A 128 21.42 18.43 -9.04
CA MET A 128 21.47 18.18 -7.60
C MET A 128 22.85 18.65 -7.17
N SER A 129 22.88 19.72 -6.41
CA SER A 129 24.13 20.24 -5.87
C SER A 129 24.89 19.06 -5.23
N SER A 130 26.17 18.96 -5.50
CA SER A 130 27.09 17.89 -5.11
C SER A 130 27.24 17.67 -3.59
N ASN A 131 26.39 18.26 -2.77
CA ASN A 131 26.41 18.17 -1.31
C ASN A 131 25.26 17.33 -0.71
N TYR A 132 24.51 16.58 -1.55
CA TYR A 132 23.50 15.66 -1.02
C TYR A 132 24.19 14.37 -0.58
N ASN A 133 24.39 14.23 0.73
CA ASN A 133 24.91 12.97 1.27
C ASN A 133 23.79 11.92 1.20
N PHE A 134 23.95 10.93 0.32
CA PHE A 134 23.00 9.84 0.12
C PHE A 134 22.73 9.08 1.43
N GLU A 135 23.74 8.90 2.28
CA GLU A 135 23.60 8.24 3.58
C GLU A 135 22.69 9.03 4.52
N ASP A 136 22.84 10.34 4.62
CA ASP A 136 21.97 11.18 5.45
C ASP A 136 20.53 11.16 4.96
N SER A 137 20.33 11.16 3.65
CA SER A 137 19.00 11.06 3.02
C SER A 137 18.36 9.69 3.26
N PHE A 138 19.14 8.62 3.18
CA PHE A 138 18.69 7.25 3.45
C PHE A 138 18.34 7.05 4.93
N MET A 139 19.11 7.63 5.84
CA MET A 139 18.88 7.56 7.30
C MET A 139 17.72 8.44 7.77
N ALA A 140 17.25 9.39 6.96
CA ALA A 140 16.12 10.28 7.26
C ALA A 140 14.74 9.67 6.98
N GLY A 141 14.68 8.39 6.60
CA GLY A 141 13.46 7.70 6.17
C GLY A 141 12.53 7.28 7.32
N THR A 142 11.59 6.42 6.95
CA THR A 142 10.67 5.77 7.91
C THR A 142 11.47 4.86 8.86
N THR A 143 11.10 4.84 10.12
CA THR A 143 11.60 3.85 11.08
C THR A 143 10.47 3.07 11.72
N THR A 144 10.80 1.98 12.43
CA THR A 144 9.83 1.20 13.18
C THR A 144 10.35 0.87 14.56
N VAL A 145 9.46 0.98 15.56
CA VAL A 145 9.73 0.63 16.95
C VAL A 145 8.77 -0.48 17.36
N GLN A 146 9.33 -1.56 17.88
CA GLN A 146 8.57 -2.71 18.37
C GLN A 146 8.92 -2.90 19.85
N ALA A 147 7.93 -3.06 20.71
CA ALA A 147 8.12 -3.34 22.12
C ALA A 147 7.10 -4.38 22.59
N ALA A 148 7.55 -5.24 23.52
CA ALA A 148 6.70 -6.19 24.21
C ALA A 148 7.15 -6.35 25.64
N ASP A 149 6.23 -6.72 26.55
CA ASP A 149 6.52 -7.01 27.93
C ASP A 149 6.06 -8.41 28.36
N SER A 150 6.42 -8.80 29.56
CA SER A 150 6.07 -10.10 30.15
C SER A 150 4.58 -10.22 30.49
N SER A 151 3.84 -9.12 30.57
CA SER A 151 2.39 -9.08 30.80
C SER A 151 1.58 -9.33 29.53
N GLY A 152 2.24 -9.42 28.37
CA GLY A 152 1.61 -9.67 27.06
C GLY A 152 1.21 -8.42 26.31
N TRP A 153 1.62 -7.23 26.76
CA TRP A 153 1.51 -6.01 25.97
C TRP A 153 2.46 -6.05 24.79
N ILE A 154 1.98 -5.59 23.64
CA ILE A 154 2.78 -5.46 22.43
C ILE A 154 2.43 -4.16 21.71
N VAL A 155 3.45 -3.45 21.27
CA VAL A 155 3.32 -2.16 20.59
C VAL A 155 4.11 -2.20 19.29
N SER A 156 3.53 -1.68 18.23
CA SER A 156 4.17 -1.46 16.94
C SER A 156 3.92 -0.04 16.49
N ILE A 157 4.96 0.76 16.38
CA ILE A 157 4.92 2.17 15.99
C ILE A 157 5.80 2.35 14.76
N THR A 158 5.28 3.02 13.74
CA THR A 158 6.01 3.31 12.51
C THR A 158 5.93 4.81 12.24
N PRO A 159 6.78 5.63 12.86
CA PRO A 159 6.83 7.06 12.61
C PRO A 159 7.43 7.34 11.23
N SER A 160 6.88 8.33 10.54
CA SER A 160 7.39 8.79 9.24
C SER A 160 6.81 10.17 8.90
N GLY A 161 7.66 11.07 8.40
CA GLY A 161 7.27 12.38 7.87
C GLY A 161 7.11 12.41 6.35
N GLY A 162 7.14 11.27 5.69
CA GLY A 162 7.42 11.17 4.27
C GLY A 162 8.93 11.03 4.10
N TRP A 163 9.51 11.60 3.05
CA TRP A 163 10.94 11.51 2.81
C TRP A 163 11.72 12.48 3.72
N ILE A 164 11.32 13.75 3.74
CA ILE A 164 11.92 14.78 4.61
C ILE A 164 10.78 15.65 5.13
N PRO A 165 10.71 15.96 6.43
CA PRO A 165 9.77 16.95 6.95
C PRO A 165 10.03 18.31 6.30
N ALA A 166 9.01 18.91 5.70
CA ALA A 166 9.17 20.18 5.01
C ALA A 166 9.38 21.35 5.99
N VAL A 167 8.74 21.27 7.16
CA VAL A 167 8.73 22.34 8.18
C VAL A 167 8.61 21.72 9.57
N ILE A 168 9.27 22.31 10.54
CA ILE A 168 9.02 22.03 11.97
C ILE A 168 7.90 22.93 12.47
N ALA A 169 6.92 22.37 13.16
CA ALA A 169 5.77 23.09 13.70
C ALA A 169 6.18 23.97 14.89
N GLY A 170 6.51 25.24 14.64
CA GLY A 170 6.95 26.17 15.68
C GLY A 170 8.10 25.62 16.51
N ASN A 171 7.99 25.68 17.85
CA ASN A 171 9.00 25.19 18.80
C ASN A 171 8.73 23.76 19.32
N THR A 172 7.87 22.99 18.65
CA THR A 172 7.45 21.67 19.13
C THR A 172 8.45 20.55 18.84
N GLY A 173 9.38 20.75 17.89
CA GLY A 173 10.24 19.68 17.36
C GLY A 173 9.50 18.69 16.44
N ILE A 174 8.19 18.90 16.18
CA ILE A 174 7.37 18.02 15.33
C ILE A 174 7.52 18.42 13.88
N GLY A 175 8.09 17.51 13.08
CA GLY A 175 8.16 17.67 11.62
C GLY A 175 6.79 17.48 10.97
N LEU A 176 6.37 18.45 10.14
CA LEU A 176 5.15 18.32 9.35
C LEU A 176 5.37 17.37 8.17
N SER A 177 4.45 16.44 8.03
CA SER A 177 4.54 15.38 7.02
C SER A 177 4.28 15.90 5.61
N GLN A 178 4.99 15.35 4.63
CA GLN A 178 4.75 15.55 3.19
C GLN A 178 3.68 14.60 2.61
N ARG A 179 2.93 13.89 3.45
CA ARG A 179 1.97 12.87 3.01
C ARG A 179 0.85 13.37 2.10
N MET A 180 0.58 14.66 2.05
CA MET A 180 -0.38 15.24 1.10
C MET A 180 -0.03 14.97 -0.36
N GLN A 181 1.23 14.69 -0.68
CA GLN A 181 1.63 14.26 -2.03
C GLN A 181 1.00 12.94 -2.48
N SER A 182 0.46 12.14 -1.55
CA SER A 182 -0.21 10.88 -1.87
C SER A 182 -1.66 11.03 -2.30
N PHE A 183 -2.26 12.23 -2.17
CA PHE A 183 -3.56 12.50 -2.74
C PHE A 183 -3.52 12.48 -4.27
N VAL A 184 -4.64 12.10 -4.86
CA VAL A 184 -4.88 12.28 -6.29
C VAL A 184 -5.77 13.50 -6.53
N LEU A 185 -5.66 14.12 -7.69
CA LEU A 185 -6.46 15.28 -8.08
C LEU A 185 -7.61 14.88 -9.01
N ASP A 186 -7.39 13.86 -9.84
CA ASP A 186 -8.42 13.31 -10.72
C ASP A 186 -9.00 12.02 -10.08
N PRO A 187 -10.32 11.91 -9.90
CA PRO A 187 -10.96 10.70 -9.41
C PRO A 187 -10.65 9.44 -10.22
N LYS A 188 -10.25 9.58 -11.47
CA LYS A 188 -9.83 8.45 -12.30
C LYS A 188 -8.56 7.76 -11.79
N ASP A 189 -7.69 8.51 -11.11
CA ASP A 189 -6.42 8.00 -10.58
C ASP A 189 -6.55 7.32 -9.22
N GLY A 190 -7.72 7.41 -8.57
CA GLY A 190 -8.00 6.80 -7.28
C GLY A 190 -9.13 7.49 -6.54
N PRO A 191 -10.40 7.12 -6.82
CA PRO A 191 -11.57 7.90 -6.40
C PRO A 191 -11.75 8.02 -4.88
N TYR A 192 -11.17 7.11 -4.11
CA TYR A 192 -11.23 7.13 -2.64
C TYR A 192 -10.17 8.05 -2.00
N ASN A 193 -9.15 8.44 -2.74
CA ASN A 193 -8.03 9.26 -2.22
C ASN A 193 -7.94 10.65 -2.87
N VAL A 194 -9.05 11.16 -3.39
CA VAL A 194 -9.12 12.53 -3.94
C VAL A 194 -8.95 13.54 -2.81
N LEU A 195 -8.22 14.62 -3.12
CA LEU A 195 -8.00 15.73 -2.19
C LEU A 195 -9.31 16.41 -1.81
N GLU A 196 -9.62 16.43 -0.52
CA GLU A 196 -10.79 17.09 0.05
C GLU A 196 -10.44 17.75 1.39
N PRO A 197 -11.09 18.88 1.76
CA PRO A 197 -10.87 19.53 3.05
C PRO A 197 -11.14 18.57 4.23
N GLY A 198 -10.20 18.52 5.17
CA GLY A 198 -10.28 17.66 6.37
C GLY A 198 -9.98 16.18 6.16
N LYS A 199 -9.79 15.72 4.93
CA LYS A 199 -9.44 14.34 4.61
C LYS A 199 -7.96 14.06 4.88
N ARG A 200 -7.66 12.90 5.44
CA ARG A 200 -6.29 12.45 5.65
C ARG A 200 -5.75 11.81 4.38
N PRO A 201 -4.52 12.15 3.97
CA PRO A 201 -3.88 11.48 2.84
C PRO A 201 -3.60 10.02 3.17
N ARG A 202 -3.69 9.15 2.19
CA ARG A 202 -3.28 7.76 2.31
C ARG A 202 -1.81 7.67 2.73
N ALA A 203 -1.51 6.85 3.74
CA ALA A 203 -0.16 6.63 4.23
C ALA A 203 0.39 5.27 3.78
N THR A 204 1.73 5.19 3.63
CA THR A 204 2.42 3.97 3.17
C THR A 204 2.92 3.07 4.30
N LEU A 205 2.43 3.26 5.51
CA LEU A 205 2.87 2.59 6.73
C LEU A 205 2.11 1.28 6.95
N THR A 206 2.77 0.25 7.50
CA THR A 206 2.17 -1.06 7.71
C THR A 206 2.48 -1.69 9.06
N PRO A 207 2.29 -1.00 10.20
CA PRO A 207 2.51 -1.63 11.50
C PRO A 207 1.64 -2.88 11.64
N THR A 208 2.25 -3.96 12.12
CA THR A 208 1.63 -5.29 12.13
C THR A 208 1.83 -5.97 13.46
N ILE A 209 0.75 -6.53 13.99
CA ILE A 209 0.78 -7.48 15.09
C ILE A 209 0.07 -8.75 14.62
N ALA A 210 0.72 -9.89 14.76
CA ALA A 210 0.15 -11.20 14.51
C ALA A 210 -0.09 -11.94 15.82
N LEU A 211 -1.23 -12.60 15.90
CA LEU A 211 -1.59 -13.45 17.04
C LEU A 211 -1.55 -14.92 16.63
N LYS A 212 -1.13 -15.77 17.54
CA LYS A 212 -1.25 -17.22 17.41
C LYS A 212 -1.95 -17.76 18.66
N ASN A 213 -3.04 -18.48 18.47
CA ASN A 213 -3.89 -18.96 19.57
C ASN A 213 -4.30 -17.82 20.52
N HIS A 214 -4.73 -16.70 19.96
CA HIS A 214 -5.16 -15.47 20.67
C HIS A 214 -4.07 -14.80 21.54
N LYS A 215 -2.81 -15.18 21.38
CA LYS A 215 -1.68 -14.56 22.09
C LYS A 215 -0.79 -13.82 21.11
N PRO A 216 -0.14 -12.71 21.52
CA PRO A 216 0.88 -12.05 20.73
C PRO A 216 1.93 -13.05 20.26
N TYR A 217 2.23 -13.05 18.97
CA TYR A 217 3.20 -13.98 18.37
C TYR A 217 4.31 -13.25 17.63
N LEU A 218 3.95 -12.22 16.88
CA LEU A 218 4.90 -11.49 16.06
C LEU A 218 4.46 -10.04 15.94
N SER A 219 5.41 -9.12 16.04
CA SER A 219 5.23 -7.71 15.72
C SER A 219 6.28 -7.29 14.71
N PHE A 220 5.87 -6.62 13.67
CA PHE A 220 6.77 -6.14 12.62
C PHE A 220 6.17 -4.98 11.85
N ALA A 221 7.03 -4.20 11.24
CA ALA A 221 6.71 -3.25 10.21
C ALA A 221 7.88 -3.18 9.23
N VAL A 222 7.64 -2.59 8.08
CA VAL A 222 8.66 -2.38 7.06
C VAL A 222 8.79 -0.90 6.80
N GLN A 223 10.01 -0.49 6.58
CA GLN A 223 10.40 0.85 6.21
C GLN A 223 10.05 1.11 4.73
#